data_7a757a4880a0cd57124fefb508cc4837
#
_entry.id   7a757a4880a0cd57124fefb508cc4837
#
_cell.length_a   1.000
_cell.length_b   1.000
_cell.length_c   1.000
_cell.angle_alpha   90.00
_cell.angle_beta   90.00
_cell.angle_gamma   90.00
#
_symmetry.space_group_name_H-M   'P 1'
#
loop_
_entity.id
_entity.type
_entity.pdbx_description
1 polymer ?
#
loop_
_entity_poly.entity_id
_entity_poly.type
_entity_poly.pdbx_seq_one_letter_code
_entity_poly.pdbx_strand_id
1 'polypeptide(L)'
;MQTKEAIRFALTISNRALLNVIDEMSGAATTFPTPQGGCHPLWVLGHLALVEGMIPAALLGEPNAAADWAPLFGENSEPVADPAAYPTFAEVRAKYVQMRERNLQLLDALSESDLDKPALAPPKGREQEFATYGRSFLVLALHQMIHRAHVTDARRAARVAA
;
A
#
# COMPACT_ATOMS: atom_id res chain seq x y z
N MET A 1 -14.35 17.62 13.19
CA MET A 1 -13.14 16.89 12.78
C MET A 1 -12.50 17.67 11.65
N GLN A 2 -11.24 18.05 11.78
CA GLN A 2 -10.50 18.74 10.73
C GLN A 2 -10.10 17.76 9.61
N THR A 3 -9.77 18.28 8.43
CA THR A 3 -9.47 17.44 7.25
C THR A 3 -8.25 16.54 7.49
N LYS A 4 -7.18 17.07 8.08
CA LYS A 4 -5.98 16.30 8.44
C LYS A 4 -6.31 15.14 9.40
N GLU A 5 -7.13 15.40 10.40
CA GLU A 5 -7.58 14.40 11.36
C GLU A 5 -8.39 13.29 10.67
N ALA A 6 -9.28 13.65 9.74
CA ALA A 6 -10.05 12.69 8.96
C ALA A 6 -9.15 11.81 8.08
N ILE A 7 -8.17 12.40 7.40
CA ILE A 7 -7.20 11.67 6.59
C ILE A 7 -6.38 10.72 7.47
N ARG A 8 -5.86 11.21 8.60
CA ARG A 8 -5.09 10.39 9.53
C ARG A 8 -5.90 9.20 10.07
N PHE A 9 -7.16 9.44 10.41
CA PHE A 9 -8.08 8.39 10.82
C PHE A 9 -8.29 7.36 9.72
N ALA A 10 -8.56 7.79 8.47
CA ALA A 10 -8.75 6.89 7.32
C ALA A 10 -7.51 6.02 7.08
N LEU A 11 -6.31 6.61 7.11
CA LEU A 11 -5.04 5.89 6.97
C LEU A 11 -4.83 4.86 8.09
N THR A 12 -5.17 5.22 9.32
CA THR A 12 -5.01 4.33 10.49
C THR A 12 -5.97 3.15 10.41
N ILE A 13 -7.23 3.40 10.09
CA ILE A 13 -8.26 2.35 10.01
C ILE A 13 -8.00 1.40 8.84
N SER A 14 -7.67 1.94 7.66
CA SER A 14 -7.39 1.11 6.49
C SER A 14 -6.16 0.22 6.70
N ASN A 15 -5.09 0.76 7.29
CA ASN A 15 -3.89 0.01 7.65
C ASN A 15 -4.20 -1.13 8.64
N ARG A 16 -4.88 -0.82 9.74
CA ARG A 16 -5.28 -1.82 10.72
C ARG A 16 -6.15 -2.91 10.10
N ALA A 17 -7.14 -2.53 9.29
CA ALA A 17 -8.04 -3.47 8.64
C ALA A 17 -7.33 -4.41 7.66
N LEU A 18 -6.30 -3.92 6.95
CA LEU A 18 -5.46 -4.73 6.07
C LEU A 18 -4.57 -5.69 6.87
N LEU A 19 -3.78 -5.16 7.80
CA LEU A 19 -2.81 -5.96 8.56
C LEU A 19 -3.48 -7.04 9.41
N ASN A 20 -4.64 -6.78 10.00
CA ASN A 20 -5.40 -7.79 10.73
C ASN A 20 -5.73 -9.01 9.86
N VAL A 21 -6.07 -8.82 8.59
CA VAL A 21 -6.36 -9.94 7.68
C VAL A 21 -5.08 -10.67 7.28
N ILE A 22 -4.00 -9.95 7.05
CA ILE A 22 -2.70 -10.51 6.66
C ILE A 22 -2.07 -11.29 7.81
N ASP A 23 -2.09 -10.75 9.03
CA ASP A 23 -1.49 -11.36 10.21
C ASP A 23 -2.22 -12.66 10.65
N GLU A 24 -3.47 -12.87 10.20
CA GLU A 24 -4.17 -14.15 10.35
C GLU A 24 -3.67 -15.25 9.40
N MET A 25 -2.88 -14.89 8.38
CA MET A 25 -2.31 -15.82 7.40
C MET A 25 -0.84 -16.08 7.72
N SER A 26 -0.38 -17.29 7.51
CA SER A 26 0.99 -17.67 7.80
C SER A 26 1.55 -18.65 6.77
N GLY A 27 2.86 -18.69 6.63
CA GLY A 27 3.57 -19.66 5.79
C GLY A 27 3.13 -19.59 4.31
N ALA A 28 2.84 -20.75 3.74
CA ALA A 28 2.46 -20.88 2.32
C ALA A 28 1.19 -20.12 1.93
N ALA A 29 0.32 -19.80 2.89
CA ALA A 29 -0.90 -19.03 2.62
C ALA A 29 -0.60 -17.59 2.14
N THR A 30 0.59 -17.06 2.40
CA THR A 30 0.97 -15.70 1.97
C THR A 30 1.21 -15.56 0.47
N THR A 31 1.49 -16.66 -0.22
CA THR A 31 1.65 -16.74 -1.68
C THR A 31 0.63 -17.67 -2.34
N PHE A 32 -0.41 -18.08 -1.61
CA PHE A 32 -1.43 -18.98 -2.14
C PHE A 32 -2.16 -18.33 -3.32
N PRO A 33 -2.26 -19.02 -4.48
CA PRO A 33 -2.97 -18.49 -5.63
C PRO A 33 -4.44 -18.27 -5.31
N THR A 34 -4.95 -17.09 -5.64
CA THR A 34 -6.38 -16.83 -5.53
C THR A 34 -7.12 -17.39 -6.74
N PRO A 35 -8.39 -17.81 -6.61
CA PRO A 35 -9.22 -18.09 -7.77
C PRO A 35 -9.19 -16.90 -8.73
N GLN A 36 -9.07 -17.16 -10.03
CA GLN A 36 -9.08 -16.13 -11.08
C GLN A 36 -7.82 -15.23 -11.16
N GLY A 37 -6.69 -15.67 -10.61
CA GLY A 37 -5.43 -14.94 -10.73
C GLY A 37 -5.35 -13.65 -9.92
N GLY A 38 -6.02 -13.59 -8.77
CA GLY A 38 -5.96 -12.43 -7.88
C GLY A 38 -4.64 -12.30 -7.11
N CYS A 39 -4.46 -11.16 -6.45
CA CYS A 39 -3.24 -10.84 -5.71
C CYS A 39 -3.19 -11.55 -4.35
N HIS A 40 -2.12 -12.27 -4.06
CA HIS A 40 -1.87 -12.88 -2.76
C HIS A 40 -1.26 -11.88 -1.76
N PRO A 41 -1.31 -12.13 -0.43
CA PRO A 41 -0.90 -11.19 0.62
C PRO A 41 0.50 -10.62 0.48
N LEU A 42 1.49 -11.47 0.12
CA LEU A 42 2.88 -11.04 -0.03
C LEU A 42 3.03 -10.03 -1.18
N TRP A 43 2.43 -10.31 -2.33
CA TRP A 43 2.43 -9.35 -3.45
C TRP A 43 1.72 -8.04 -3.08
N VAL A 44 0.56 -8.13 -2.41
CA VAL A 44 -0.18 -6.94 -1.96
C VAL A 44 0.65 -6.05 -1.06
N LEU A 45 1.37 -6.61 -0.08
CA LEU A 45 2.23 -5.81 0.81
C LEU A 45 3.37 -5.13 0.05
N GLY A 46 4.01 -5.85 -0.88
CA GLY A 46 5.09 -5.28 -1.70
C GLY A 46 4.57 -4.17 -2.62
N HIS A 47 3.42 -4.38 -3.25
CA HIS A 47 2.74 -3.37 -4.07
C HIS A 47 2.38 -2.12 -3.25
N LEU A 48 1.81 -2.32 -2.07
CA LEU A 48 1.48 -1.19 -1.20
C LEU A 48 2.73 -0.47 -0.69
N ALA A 49 3.84 -1.16 -0.40
CA ALA A 49 5.10 -0.50 -0.06
C ALA A 49 5.62 0.39 -1.20
N LEU A 50 5.50 -0.07 -2.44
CA LEU A 50 5.84 0.70 -3.64
C LEU A 50 4.95 1.94 -3.78
N VAL A 51 3.64 1.80 -3.59
CA VAL A 51 2.67 2.91 -3.65
C VAL A 51 2.86 3.90 -2.50
N GLU A 52 3.15 3.43 -1.29
CA GLU A 52 3.50 4.31 -0.16
C GLU A 52 4.72 5.19 -0.48
N GLY A 53 5.73 4.63 -1.13
CA GLY A 53 6.92 5.37 -1.56
C GLY A 53 6.64 6.43 -2.63
N MET A 54 5.50 6.37 -3.32
CA MET A 54 5.09 7.40 -4.28
C MET A 54 4.71 8.73 -3.60
N ILE A 55 4.31 8.73 -2.32
CA ILE A 55 3.87 9.95 -1.65
C ILE A 55 5.03 10.94 -1.46
N PRO A 56 6.17 10.60 -0.83
CA PRO A 56 7.30 11.52 -0.77
C PRO A 56 7.80 11.93 -2.16
N ALA A 57 7.74 11.03 -3.14
CA ALA A 57 8.10 11.35 -4.51
C ALA A 57 7.17 12.39 -5.13
N ALA A 58 5.86 12.21 -5.01
CA ALA A 58 4.87 13.12 -5.56
C ALA A 58 4.83 14.49 -4.86
N LEU A 59 4.99 14.51 -3.54
CA LEU A 59 4.84 15.73 -2.75
C LEU A 59 6.14 16.52 -2.62
N LEU A 60 7.28 15.84 -2.50
CA LEU A 60 8.57 16.44 -2.17
C LEU A 60 9.64 16.28 -3.27
N GLY A 61 9.34 15.50 -4.32
CA GLY A 61 10.32 15.17 -5.37
C GLY A 61 11.42 14.21 -4.90
N GLU A 62 11.22 13.52 -3.79
CA GLU A 62 12.17 12.52 -3.29
C GLU A 62 12.14 11.24 -4.12
N PRO A 63 13.26 10.49 -4.22
CA PRO A 63 13.23 9.17 -4.85
C PRO A 63 12.28 8.24 -4.09
N ASN A 64 11.51 7.42 -4.82
CA ASN A 64 10.71 6.36 -4.20
C ASN A 64 11.66 5.31 -3.59
N ALA A 65 11.65 5.18 -2.26
CA ALA A 65 12.53 4.27 -1.53
C ALA A 65 12.24 2.77 -1.73
N ALA A 66 11.20 2.43 -2.50
CA ALA A 66 10.87 1.08 -2.92
C ALA A 66 10.92 0.90 -4.45
N ALA A 67 11.53 1.84 -5.19
CA ALA A 67 11.52 1.83 -6.66
C ALA A 67 12.14 0.56 -7.26
N ASP A 68 13.14 -0.02 -6.62
CA ASP A 68 13.79 -1.27 -6.97
C ASP A 68 12.84 -2.49 -6.93
N TRP A 69 11.73 -2.37 -6.25
CA TRP A 69 10.69 -3.41 -6.15
C TRP A 69 9.67 -3.37 -7.28
N ALA A 70 9.71 -2.36 -8.15
CA ALA A 70 8.74 -2.20 -9.24
C ALA A 70 8.65 -3.42 -10.19
N PRO A 71 9.74 -4.14 -10.55
CA PRO A 71 9.65 -5.34 -11.37
C PRO A 71 8.84 -6.48 -10.74
N LEU A 72 8.83 -6.59 -9.38
CA LEU A 72 8.16 -7.65 -8.65
C LEU A 72 6.73 -7.28 -8.22
N PHE A 73 6.50 -6.01 -7.90
CA PHE A 73 5.27 -5.55 -7.23
C PHE A 73 4.58 -4.39 -7.95
N GLY A 74 5.08 -3.99 -9.11
CA GLY A 74 4.48 -2.91 -9.90
C GLY A 74 3.13 -3.29 -10.51
N GLU A 75 2.40 -2.30 -10.99
CA GLU A 75 1.07 -2.47 -11.59
C GLU A 75 1.05 -3.46 -12.77
N ASN A 76 2.18 -3.60 -13.50
CA ASN A 76 2.32 -4.51 -14.62
C ASN A 76 3.00 -5.84 -14.26
N SER A 77 3.24 -6.12 -12.98
CA SER A 77 3.76 -7.41 -12.55
C SER A 77 2.60 -8.37 -12.25
N GLU A 78 2.83 -9.65 -12.51
CA GLU A 78 1.87 -10.70 -12.19
C GLU A 78 2.29 -11.43 -10.91
N PRO A 79 1.37 -11.59 -9.93
CA PRO A 79 1.65 -12.38 -8.74
C PRO A 79 1.92 -13.85 -9.09
N VAL A 80 3.03 -14.40 -8.59
CA VAL A 80 3.37 -15.81 -8.74
C VAL A 80 3.30 -16.54 -7.41
N ALA A 81 2.93 -17.82 -7.42
CA ALA A 81 2.74 -18.61 -6.22
C ALA A 81 4.05 -19.02 -5.52
N ASP A 82 5.19 -18.96 -6.23
CA ASP A 82 6.49 -19.34 -5.69
C ASP A 82 7.01 -18.23 -4.74
N PRO A 83 7.12 -18.50 -3.43
CA PRO A 83 7.65 -17.52 -2.48
C PRO A 83 9.14 -17.18 -2.73
N ALA A 84 9.90 -18.05 -3.40
CA ALA A 84 11.31 -17.80 -3.71
C ALA A 84 11.51 -16.70 -4.77
N ALA A 85 10.45 -16.33 -5.49
CA ALA A 85 10.47 -15.22 -6.44
C ALA A 85 10.49 -13.83 -5.75
N TYR A 86 10.30 -13.77 -4.44
CA TYR A 86 10.16 -12.53 -3.68
C TYR A 86 11.14 -12.44 -2.51
N PRO A 87 11.41 -11.24 -1.99
CA PRO A 87 11.95 -11.09 -0.64
C PRO A 87 11.04 -11.79 0.38
N THR A 88 11.60 -12.16 1.53
CA THR A 88 10.83 -12.85 2.56
C THR A 88 9.59 -12.03 3.00
N PHE A 89 8.55 -12.71 3.43
CA PHE A 89 7.35 -12.04 3.93
C PHE A 89 7.66 -11.02 5.04
N ALA A 90 8.61 -11.33 5.92
CA ALA A 90 9.03 -10.43 6.99
C ALA A 90 9.69 -9.15 6.45
N GLU A 91 10.54 -9.26 5.44
CA GLU A 91 11.18 -8.09 4.78
C GLU A 91 10.15 -7.23 4.08
N VAL A 92 9.23 -7.85 3.31
CA VAL A 92 8.18 -7.12 2.60
C VAL A 92 7.25 -6.39 3.57
N ARG A 93 6.84 -7.07 4.66
CA ARG A 93 6.01 -6.47 5.71
C ARG A 93 6.72 -5.32 6.41
N ALA A 94 7.99 -5.49 6.76
CA ALA A 94 8.80 -4.46 7.40
C ALA A 94 8.93 -3.21 6.51
N LYS A 95 9.19 -3.39 5.23
CA LYS A 95 9.29 -2.29 4.25
C LYS A 95 7.97 -1.53 4.13
N TYR A 96 6.86 -2.25 4.02
CA TYR A 96 5.53 -1.63 3.99
C TYR A 96 5.25 -0.78 5.24
N VAL A 97 5.50 -1.34 6.43
CA VAL A 97 5.29 -0.64 7.70
C VAL A 97 6.18 0.61 7.78
N GLN A 98 7.45 0.50 7.42
CA GLN A 98 8.39 1.62 7.38
C GLN A 98 7.88 2.76 6.47
N MET A 99 7.41 2.43 5.27
CA MET A 99 6.89 3.43 4.33
C MET A 99 5.62 4.10 4.87
N ARG A 100 4.72 3.33 5.47
CA ARG A 100 3.51 3.84 6.10
C ARG A 100 3.82 4.79 7.26
N GLU A 101 4.73 4.43 8.15
CA GLU A 101 5.14 5.27 9.28
C GLU A 101 5.73 6.60 8.79
N ARG A 102 6.57 6.57 7.75
CA ARG A 102 7.10 7.78 7.13
C ARG A 102 5.97 8.69 6.62
N ASN A 103 4.97 8.14 5.95
CA ASN A 103 3.84 8.92 5.43
C ASN A 103 2.97 9.51 6.55
N LEU A 104 2.77 8.79 7.65
CA LEU A 104 2.08 9.33 8.82
C LEU A 104 2.87 10.48 9.46
N GLN A 105 4.19 10.36 9.59
CA GLN A 105 5.06 11.43 10.08
C GLN A 105 5.01 12.65 9.15
N LEU A 106 5.04 12.44 7.84
CA LEU A 106 4.90 13.51 6.86
C LEU A 106 3.55 14.22 7.01
N LEU A 107 2.44 13.49 7.08
CA LEU A 107 1.12 14.06 7.31
C LEU A 107 1.05 14.85 8.63
N ASP A 108 1.63 14.31 9.71
CA ASP A 108 1.62 14.95 11.03
C ASP A 108 2.37 16.29 11.03
N ALA A 109 3.43 16.41 10.22
CA ALA A 109 4.22 17.64 10.08
C ALA A 109 3.52 18.74 9.26
N LEU A 110 2.47 18.41 8.47
CA LEU A 110 1.72 19.39 7.67
C LEU A 110 0.74 20.19 8.53
N SER A 111 0.53 21.45 8.16
CA SER A 111 -0.64 22.22 8.63
C SER A 111 -1.91 21.83 7.86
N GLU A 112 -3.08 22.26 8.34
CA GLU A 112 -4.35 22.05 7.61
C GLU A 112 -4.31 22.69 6.22
N SER A 113 -3.76 23.90 6.09
CA SER A 113 -3.64 24.61 4.80
C SER A 113 -2.63 23.97 3.84
N ASP A 114 -1.68 23.18 4.31
CA ASP A 114 -0.74 22.48 3.45
C ASP A 114 -1.41 21.37 2.63
N LEU A 115 -2.56 20.86 3.09
CA LEU A 115 -3.29 19.82 2.39
C LEU A 115 -3.81 20.24 1.00
N ASP A 116 -4.01 21.54 0.80
CA ASP A 116 -4.44 22.11 -0.49
C ASP A 116 -3.27 22.44 -1.42
N LYS A 117 -2.02 22.33 -0.96
CA LYS A 117 -0.85 22.55 -1.81
C LYS A 117 -0.85 21.56 -2.97
N PRO A 118 -0.52 22.03 -4.20
CA PRO A 118 -0.35 21.14 -5.33
C PRO A 118 0.82 20.17 -5.12
N ALA A 119 0.66 18.93 -5.52
CA ALA A 119 1.76 17.97 -5.57
C ALA A 119 2.82 18.43 -6.57
N LEU A 120 4.10 18.26 -6.23
CA LEU A 120 5.23 18.68 -7.05
C LEU A 120 5.37 17.83 -8.32
N ALA A 121 5.23 16.51 -8.17
CA ALA A 121 5.45 15.55 -9.24
C ALA A 121 4.39 14.41 -9.19
N PRO A 122 3.12 14.70 -9.49
CA PRO A 122 2.09 13.67 -9.49
C PRO A 122 2.41 12.56 -10.50
N PRO A 123 2.09 11.29 -10.20
CA PRO A 123 2.33 10.19 -11.12
C PRO A 123 1.62 10.39 -12.45
N LYS A 124 2.32 10.10 -13.55
CA LYS A 124 1.77 10.23 -14.90
C LYS A 124 0.51 9.38 -15.08
N GLY A 125 -0.56 10.02 -15.58
CA GLY A 125 -1.87 9.41 -15.80
C GLY A 125 -2.74 9.37 -14.53
N ARG A 126 -2.24 9.87 -13.40
CA ARG A 126 -2.97 9.97 -12.12
C ARG A 126 -2.92 11.37 -11.51
N GLU A 127 -2.70 12.38 -12.35
CA GLU A 127 -2.50 13.77 -11.92
C GLU A 127 -3.70 14.31 -11.13
N GLN A 128 -4.91 13.88 -11.48
CA GLN A 128 -6.13 14.30 -10.78
C GLN A 128 -6.23 13.72 -9.37
N GLU A 129 -5.86 12.44 -9.21
CA GLU A 129 -5.92 11.72 -7.94
C GLU A 129 -4.86 12.25 -6.97
N PHE A 130 -3.67 12.59 -7.49
CA PHE A 130 -2.54 13.12 -6.74
C PHE A 130 -2.37 14.63 -6.89
N ALA A 131 -3.45 15.37 -7.21
CA ALA A 131 -3.37 16.80 -7.49
C ALA A 131 -2.89 17.64 -6.30
N THR A 132 -3.27 17.26 -5.09
CA THR A 132 -2.88 17.97 -3.85
C THR A 132 -2.35 17.00 -2.81
N TYR A 133 -1.68 17.54 -1.79
CA TYR A 133 -1.19 16.77 -0.66
C TYR A 133 -2.31 15.96 0.00
N GLY A 134 -3.42 16.58 0.33
CA GLY A 134 -4.56 15.91 0.96
C GLY A 134 -5.14 14.77 0.11
N ARG A 135 -5.30 14.98 -1.21
CA ARG A 135 -5.77 13.94 -2.13
C ARG A 135 -4.82 12.76 -2.18
N SER A 136 -3.52 13.01 -2.24
CA SER A 136 -2.50 11.97 -2.28
C SER A 136 -2.58 11.03 -1.06
N PHE A 137 -2.77 11.57 0.13
CA PHE A 137 -2.97 10.75 1.33
C PHE A 137 -4.31 9.98 1.33
N LEU A 138 -5.38 10.58 0.83
CA LEU A 138 -6.68 9.90 0.72
C LEU A 138 -6.60 8.70 -0.25
N VAL A 139 -5.89 8.84 -1.37
CA VAL A 139 -5.66 7.75 -2.32
C VAL A 139 -5.05 6.54 -1.62
N LEU A 140 -4.06 6.73 -0.73
CA LEU A 140 -3.47 5.62 0.02
C LEU A 140 -4.51 4.85 0.84
N ALA A 141 -5.38 5.55 1.57
CA ALA A 141 -6.38 4.90 2.40
C ALA A 141 -7.39 4.10 1.56
N LEU A 142 -7.85 4.66 0.45
CA LEU A 142 -8.79 4.01 -0.47
C LEU A 142 -8.14 2.81 -1.15
N HIS A 143 -6.91 2.95 -1.64
CA HIS A 143 -6.16 1.89 -2.31
C HIS A 143 -5.91 0.69 -1.39
N GLN A 144 -5.59 0.94 -0.11
CA GLN A 144 -5.48 -0.13 0.87
C GLN A 144 -6.78 -0.92 1.07
N MET A 145 -7.92 -0.26 1.06
CA MET A 145 -9.21 -0.94 1.22
C MET A 145 -9.56 -1.82 0.02
N ILE A 146 -9.15 -1.41 -1.19
CA ILE A 146 -9.27 -2.27 -2.40
C ILE A 146 -8.42 -3.53 -2.21
N HIS A 147 -7.14 -3.38 -1.84
CA HIS A 147 -6.25 -4.53 -1.65
C HIS A 147 -6.61 -5.40 -0.44
N ARG A 148 -7.21 -4.81 0.60
CA ARG A 148 -7.77 -5.60 1.70
C ARG A 148 -8.84 -6.60 1.21
N ALA A 149 -9.65 -6.23 0.23
CA ALA A 149 -10.62 -7.16 -0.37
C ALA A 149 -9.89 -8.34 -1.04
N HIS A 150 -8.86 -8.07 -1.84
CA HIS A 150 -8.04 -9.13 -2.47
C HIS A 150 -7.43 -10.09 -1.44
N VAL A 151 -6.84 -9.56 -0.35
CA VAL A 151 -6.28 -10.39 0.72
C VAL A 151 -7.36 -11.21 1.43
N THR A 152 -8.55 -10.65 1.62
CA THR A 152 -9.69 -11.36 2.22
C THR A 152 -10.10 -12.56 1.35
N ASP A 153 -10.11 -12.39 0.04
CA ASP A 153 -10.43 -13.47 -0.90
C ASP A 153 -9.32 -14.53 -0.95
N ALA A 154 -8.05 -14.11 -0.92
CA ALA A 154 -6.91 -15.02 -0.80
C ALA A 154 -7.00 -15.86 0.49
N ARG A 155 -7.34 -15.25 1.63
CA ARG A 155 -7.54 -15.95 2.90
C ARG A 155 -8.68 -16.98 2.82
N ARG A 156 -9.79 -16.63 2.19
CA ARG A 156 -10.90 -17.56 1.99
C ARG A 156 -10.49 -18.76 1.14
N ALA A 157 -9.78 -18.49 0.03
CA ALA A 157 -9.28 -19.54 -0.85
C ALA A 157 -8.32 -20.51 -0.13
N ALA A 158 -7.37 -19.97 0.64
CA ALA A 158 -6.42 -20.78 1.41
C ALA A 158 -7.11 -21.68 2.46
N ARG A 159 -8.16 -21.19 3.13
CA ARG A 159 -8.95 -21.98 4.11
C ARG A 159 -9.76 -23.12 3.49
N VAL A 160 -10.16 -23.00 2.23
CA VAL A 160 -10.91 -24.07 1.52
C VAL A 160 -9.95 -25.17 1.04
N ALA A 161 -8.69 -24.82 0.81
CA ALA A 161 -7.67 -25.75 0.32
C ALA A 161 -6.95 -26.53 1.44
N ALA A 162 -7.12 -26.11 2.70
CA ALA A 162 -6.51 -26.73 3.89
C ALA A 162 -7.41 -27.81 4.49
#